data_8e26e9310c6f35311ad6ea8ed9348933
#
_entry.id   8e26e9310c6f35311ad6ea8ed9348933
#
_cell.length_a   1.000
_cell.length_b   1.000
_cell.length_c   1.000
_cell.angle_alpha   90.00
_cell.angle_beta   90.00
_cell.angle_gamma   90.00
#
_symmetry.space_group_name_H-M   'P 1'
#
loop_
_entity.id
_entity.type
_entity.pdbx_description
1 polymer ?
#
loop_
_entity_poly.entity_id
_entity_poly.type
_entity_poly.pdbx_seq_one_letter_code
_entity_poly.pdbx_strand_id
1 'polypeptide(L)'
;MKDKLIKAALSFAVVCVLGACTKNYLDINSNPYEVDKEQMEAKDYAIASGLSAMFGTVVSTDVNTAQFTDCLLGSTQGGYYADANNGWTNTISKYNPTDNWTNVFMYSDKVIPQLYSNMSNVEGISEDPLVLAILKIVKVCVLNRVTDTYGPIPYSEIGSTGKIQVAYDDQPKVYSQMFDELDEAIALLDENIDRSITSTTDQVFDGTAVKWCRFANSMKLRLAMRVVYTDFVSSKGLSPQQLGEQAVAHSVGVMQSNADNAQLSSLAFGKDGNPLYTACMYNSPAAVSYTHLRAHETG
;
A
#
# COMPACT_ATOMS: atom_id res chain seq x y z
N MET A 1 59.90 -43.42 -0.18
CA MET A 1 59.08 -43.23 1.02
C MET A 1 59.00 -41.74 1.44
N LYS A 2 60.13 -41.02 1.48
CA LYS A 2 60.11 -39.57 1.87
C LYS A 2 59.26 -38.67 1.03
N ASP A 3 59.22 -38.83 -0.31
CA ASP A 3 58.41 -38.00 -1.22
C ASP A 3 56.90 -38.17 -1.04
N LYS A 4 56.47 -39.38 -0.69
CA LYS A 4 55.02 -39.62 -0.40
C LYS A 4 54.59 -38.99 0.90
N LEU A 5 55.46 -38.94 1.91
CA LEU A 5 55.22 -38.30 3.19
C LEU A 5 55.19 -36.77 3.07
N ILE A 6 56.09 -36.20 2.25
CA ILE A 6 56.09 -34.75 1.97
C ILE A 6 54.84 -34.31 1.23
N LYS A 7 54.39 -35.07 0.22
CA LYS A 7 53.16 -34.79 -0.51
C LYS A 7 51.92 -34.92 0.37
N ALA A 8 51.87 -35.90 1.27
CA ALA A 8 50.78 -36.06 2.22
C ALA A 8 50.75 -34.91 3.24
N ALA A 9 51.88 -34.47 3.75
CA ALA A 9 51.98 -33.34 4.67
C ALA A 9 51.62 -32.02 4.02
N LEU A 10 51.99 -31.78 2.75
CA LEU A 10 51.60 -30.61 1.98
C LEU A 10 50.10 -30.60 1.71
N SER A 11 49.51 -31.75 1.33
CA SER A 11 48.07 -31.86 1.11
C SER A 11 47.28 -31.60 2.39
N PHE A 12 47.75 -32.08 3.54
CA PHE A 12 47.13 -31.84 4.84
C PHE A 12 47.23 -30.37 5.27
N ALA A 13 48.37 -29.71 5.02
CA ALA A 13 48.57 -28.30 5.30
C ALA A 13 47.63 -27.42 4.46
N VAL A 14 47.41 -27.73 3.18
CA VAL A 14 46.48 -27.01 2.31
C VAL A 14 45.02 -27.14 2.78
N VAL A 15 44.60 -28.32 3.23
CA VAL A 15 43.26 -28.53 3.78
C VAL A 15 43.04 -27.75 5.08
N CYS A 16 44.07 -27.66 5.94
CA CYS A 16 43.97 -26.88 7.16
C CYS A 16 43.91 -25.37 6.94
N VAL A 17 44.55 -24.84 5.88
CA VAL A 17 44.51 -23.41 5.54
C VAL A 17 43.17 -23.03 4.95
N LEU A 18 42.50 -23.92 4.21
CA LEU A 18 41.16 -23.66 3.65
C LEU A 18 40.03 -23.68 4.72
N GLY A 19 40.24 -24.36 5.84
CA GLY A 19 39.28 -24.40 6.95
C GLY A 19 39.38 -23.21 7.93
N ALA A 20 40.47 -22.45 7.90
CA ALA A 20 40.71 -21.39 8.90
C ALA A 20 39.97 -20.07 8.59
N CYS A 21 39.56 -19.85 7.34
CA CYS A 21 38.91 -18.59 6.96
C CYS A 21 37.37 -18.57 7.12
N THR A 22 36.77 -19.73 7.45
CA THR A 22 35.29 -19.81 7.53
C THR A 22 34.74 -19.82 8.95
N LYS A 23 35.60 -19.93 9.97
CA LYS A 23 35.15 -20.15 11.34
C LYS A 23 34.40 -18.95 11.97
N ASN A 24 34.60 -17.76 11.44
CA ASN A 24 33.93 -16.54 11.90
C ASN A 24 33.27 -15.77 10.76
N TYR A 25 32.98 -16.44 9.65
CA TYR A 25 32.40 -15.76 8.48
C TYR A 25 31.05 -15.14 8.79
N LEU A 26 30.21 -15.80 9.56
CA LEU A 26 28.89 -15.29 9.96
C LEU A 26 29.02 -14.12 10.94
N ASP A 27 29.94 -14.17 11.88
CA ASP A 27 30.13 -13.10 12.87
C ASP A 27 30.75 -11.83 12.25
N ILE A 28 31.66 -12.02 11.28
CA ILE A 28 32.32 -10.89 10.59
C ILE A 28 31.37 -10.22 9.55
N ASN A 29 30.45 -10.98 8.97
CA ASN A 29 29.48 -10.48 7.99
C ASN A 29 28.12 -10.16 8.58
N SER A 30 27.91 -10.32 9.89
CA SER A 30 26.73 -9.79 10.56
C SER A 30 26.89 -8.27 10.73
N ASN A 31 25.96 -7.50 10.18
CA ASN A 31 25.91 -6.06 10.41
C ASN A 31 25.33 -5.83 11.82
N PRO A 32 26.08 -5.27 12.78
CA PRO A 32 25.58 -5.06 14.15
C PRO A 32 24.42 -4.03 14.22
N TYR A 33 24.12 -3.37 13.11
CA TYR A 33 23.00 -2.42 12.96
C TYR A 33 21.83 -3.01 12.18
N GLU A 34 21.92 -4.24 11.71
CA GLU A 34 20.79 -4.97 11.15
C GLU A 34 20.05 -5.72 12.25
N VAL A 35 18.73 -5.75 12.13
CA VAL A 35 17.88 -6.57 12.98
C VAL A 35 18.36 -8.02 12.84
N ASP A 36 18.69 -8.65 13.94
CA ASP A 36 19.15 -10.03 13.91
C ASP A 36 18.01 -10.99 13.51
N LYS A 37 18.40 -12.22 13.13
CA LYS A 37 17.43 -13.19 12.63
C LYS A 37 16.36 -13.54 13.68
N GLU A 38 16.71 -13.54 14.95
CA GLU A 38 15.82 -13.81 16.07
C GLU A 38 14.81 -12.65 16.28
N GLN A 39 15.26 -11.41 16.08
CA GLN A 39 14.41 -10.22 16.08
C GLN A 39 13.53 -10.15 14.83
N MET A 40 14.03 -10.56 13.66
CA MET A 40 13.24 -10.66 12.44
C MET A 40 12.16 -11.76 12.53
N GLU A 41 12.46 -12.83 13.24
CA GLU A 41 11.51 -13.92 13.50
C GLU A 41 10.52 -13.56 14.64
N ALA A 42 10.73 -12.45 15.35
CA ALA A 42 9.76 -11.97 16.31
C ALA A 42 8.44 -11.64 15.58
N LYS A 43 7.40 -12.38 15.93
CA LYS A 43 6.07 -12.33 15.29
C LYS A 43 5.56 -10.89 15.13
N ASP A 44 5.71 -10.07 16.17
CA ASP A 44 5.24 -8.69 16.19
C ASP A 44 6.02 -7.79 15.22
N TYR A 45 7.32 -8.00 15.06
CA TYR A 45 8.13 -7.24 14.11
C TYR A 45 7.74 -7.55 12.66
N ALA A 46 7.54 -8.82 12.33
CA ALA A 46 7.16 -9.23 10.99
C ALA A 46 5.78 -8.71 10.62
N ILE A 47 4.82 -8.71 11.55
CA ILE A 47 3.48 -8.12 11.36
C ILE A 47 3.59 -6.61 11.15
N ALA A 48 4.32 -5.90 12.02
CA ALA A 48 4.51 -4.46 11.93
C ALA A 48 5.18 -4.05 10.60
N SER A 49 6.21 -4.77 10.19
CA SER A 49 6.91 -4.54 8.92
C SER A 49 6.00 -4.77 7.71
N GLY A 50 5.22 -5.86 7.72
CA GLY A 50 4.27 -6.16 6.64
C GLY A 50 3.16 -5.12 6.53
N LEU A 51 2.55 -4.72 7.65
CA LEU A 51 1.55 -3.65 7.68
C LEU A 51 2.13 -2.31 7.22
N SER A 52 3.33 -1.93 7.70
CA SER A 52 4.00 -0.69 7.29
C SER A 52 4.25 -0.66 5.78
N ALA A 53 4.70 -1.77 5.19
CA ALA A 53 4.87 -1.88 3.75
C ALA A 53 3.53 -1.73 3.01
N MET A 54 2.44 -2.31 3.53
CA MET A 54 1.10 -2.16 2.94
C MET A 54 0.58 -0.73 3.05
N PHE A 55 0.76 -0.05 4.17
CA PHE A 55 0.38 1.37 4.33
C PHE A 55 1.09 2.27 3.31
N GLY A 56 2.36 1.99 3.03
CA GLY A 56 3.13 2.68 2.00
C GLY A 56 2.61 2.47 0.57
N THR A 57 1.76 1.45 0.33
CA THR A 57 1.11 1.25 -0.97
C THR A 57 -0.19 2.04 -1.12
N VAL A 58 -0.84 2.43 -0.03
CA VAL A 58 -2.04 3.29 -0.06
C VAL A 58 -1.69 4.70 -0.54
N VAL A 59 -0.63 5.26 0.02
CA VAL A 59 -0.07 6.56 -0.37
C VAL A 59 1.36 6.32 -0.80
N SER A 60 1.69 6.63 -2.06
CA SER A 60 3.05 6.45 -2.56
C SER A 60 4.05 7.22 -1.70
N THR A 61 5.10 6.54 -1.28
CA THR A 61 6.25 7.17 -0.60
C THR A 61 7.32 7.64 -1.58
N ASP A 62 7.19 7.27 -2.85
CA ASP A 62 8.08 7.70 -3.92
C ASP A 62 7.60 9.01 -4.56
N VAL A 63 8.49 10.00 -4.60
CA VAL A 63 8.19 11.35 -5.11
C VAL A 63 7.78 11.32 -6.58
N ASN A 64 8.44 10.51 -7.40
CA ASN A 64 8.12 10.44 -8.83
C ASN A 64 6.75 9.80 -9.05
N THR A 65 6.45 8.70 -8.35
CA THR A 65 5.15 8.07 -8.43
C THR A 65 4.04 9.03 -7.99
N ALA A 66 4.19 9.70 -6.85
CA ALA A 66 3.23 10.70 -6.38
C ALA A 66 3.08 11.88 -7.36
N GLN A 67 4.18 12.38 -7.92
CA GLN A 67 4.16 13.45 -8.92
C GLN A 67 3.38 13.04 -10.16
N PHE A 68 3.64 11.87 -10.72
CA PHE A 68 3.00 11.43 -11.95
C PHE A 68 1.56 11.01 -11.74
N THR A 69 1.25 10.23 -10.70
CA THR A 69 -0.09 9.72 -10.47
C THR A 69 -1.05 10.78 -9.95
N ASP A 70 -0.63 11.58 -8.98
CA ASP A 70 -1.52 12.49 -8.27
C ASP A 70 -1.46 13.91 -8.83
N CYS A 71 -0.26 14.48 -9.02
CA CYS A 71 -0.14 15.85 -9.48
C CYS A 71 -0.43 15.99 -10.97
N LEU A 72 0.32 15.26 -11.81
CA LEU A 72 0.32 15.52 -13.25
C LEU A 72 -0.85 14.85 -13.97
N LEU A 73 -1.30 13.68 -13.54
CA LEU A 73 -2.41 12.97 -14.17
C LEU A 73 -3.72 13.19 -13.41
N GLY A 74 -3.82 12.72 -12.18
CA GLY A 74 -5.07 12.75 -11.41
C GLY A 74 -5.61 14.17 -11.20
N SER A 75 -4.74 15.09 -10.78
CA SER A 75 -5.15 16.47 -10.50
C SER A 75 -5.46 17.28 -11.77
N THR A 76 -4.75 17.04 -12.87
CA THR A 76 -5.05 17.73 -14.13
C THR A 76 -6.33 17.20 -14.77
N GLN A 77 -6.55 15.89 -14.75
CA GLN A 77 -7.80 15.30 -15.24
C GLN A 77 -9.00 15.62 -14.35
N GLY A 78 -8.79 15.76 -13.05
CA GLY A 78 -9.79 16.20 -12.08
C GLY A 78 -10.07 17.70 -12.12
N GLY A 79 -9.33 18.48 -12.92
CA GLY A 79 -9.51 19.93 -13.04
C GLY A 79 -8.96 20.74 -11.87
N TYR A 80 -8.17 20.12 -10.97
CA TYR A 80 -7.52 20.83 -9.86
C TYR A 80 -6.28 21.59 -10.30
N TYR A 81 -5.57 21.10 -11.33
CA TYR A 81 -4.40 21.74 -11.92
C TYR A 81 -4.61 21.94 -13.41
N ALA A 82 -3.98 22.96 -13.95
CA ALA A 82 -3.93 23.21 -15.38
C ALA A 82 -2.49 23.15 -15.89
N ASP A 83 -2.30 22.69 -17.11
CA ASP A 83 -1.04 22.80 -17.83
C ASP A 83 -0.87 24.25 -18.29
N ALA A 84 -0.01 24.99 -17.59
CA ALA A 84 0.22 26.40 -17.87
C ALA A 84 1.40 26.66 -18.82
N ASN A 85 2.12 25.60 -19.21
CA ASN A 85 3.35 25.72 -19.98
C ASN A 85 3.26 25.02 -21.35
N ASN A 86 3.23 25.83 -22.39
CA ASN A 86 3.25 25.35 -23.79
C ASN A 86 4.51 24.54 -24.17
N GLY A 87 5.50 24.45 -23.28
CA GLY A 87 6.71 23.65 -23.49
C GLY A 87 6.53 22.15 -23.33
N TRP A 88 5.46 21.72 -22.71
CA TRP A 88 5.10 20.32 -22.62
C TRP A 88 4.23 19.94 -23.81
N THR A 89 4.76 19.15 -24.70
CA THR A 89 4.00 18.62 -25.85
C THR A 89 2.92 17.62 -25.45
N ASN A 90 2.80 17.36 -24.17
CA ASN A 90 1.91 16.37 -23.58
C ASN A 90 0.50 16.93 -23.43
N THR A 91 -0.43 16.14 -23.85
CA THR A 91 -1.85 16.42 -23.78
C THR A 91 -2.50 15.77 -22.56
N ILE A 92 -1.76 15.64 -21.45
CA ILE A 92 -2.24 14.98 -20.22
C ILE A 92 -3.52 15.63 -19.70
N SER A 93 -3.55 16.95 -19.62
CA SER A 93 -4.71 17.72 -19.25
C SER A 93 -5.89 17.56 -20.21
N LYS A 94 -5.66 16.97 -21.38
CA LYS A 94 -6.68 16.64 -22.40
C LYS A 94 -7.00 15.15 -22.48
N TYR A 95 -6.73 14.42 -21.42
CA TYR A 95 -6.99 12.97 -21.32
C TYR A 95 -6.22 12.11 -22.35
N ASN A 96 -5.09 12.59 -22.82
CA ASN A 96 -4.24 11.87 -23.76
C ASN A 96 -2.79 11.83 -23.27
N PRO A 97 -2.48 11.05 -22.22
CA PRO A 97 -1.11 10.89 -21.72
C PRO A 97 -0.28 10.09 -22.72
N THR A 98 1.03 10.41 -22.80
CA THR A 98 1.97 9.63 -23.60
C THR A 98 2.28 8.28 -22.96
N ASP A 99 2.82 7.32 -23.76
CA ASP A 99 3.19 5.98 -23.29
C ASP A 99 4.15 6.01 -22.09
N ASN A 100 5.09 6.96 -22.04
CA ASN A 100 6.00 7.11 -20.91
C ASN A 100 5.26 7.44 -19.61
N TRP A 101 4.18 8.20 -19.68
CA TRP A 101 3.39 8.57 -18.53
C TRP A 101 2.46 7.43 -18.09
N THR A 102 1.91 6.71 -19.05
CA THR A 102 1.15 5.48 -18.78
C THR A 102 2.04 4.39 -18.18
N ASN A 103 3.31 4.28 -18.61
CA ASN A 103 4.25 3.33 -18.03
C ASN A 103 4.66 3.66 -16.59
N VAL A 104 4.84 4.93 -16.26
CA VAL A 104 5.03 5.35 -14.86
C VAL A 104 3.75 5.08 -14.05
N PHE A 105 2.63 5.15 -14.71
CA PHE A 105 1.30 4.92 -14.16
C PHE A 105 0.91 3.44 -14.07
N MET A 106 1.73 2.52 -14.57
CA MET A 106 1.60 1.07 -14.37
C MET A 106 1.82 0.70 -12.89
N TYR A 107 1.10 1.42 -12.07
CA TYR A 107 1.05 1.26 -10.63
C TYR A 107 0.59 -0.15 -10.23
N SER A 108 -0.33 -0.74 -11.01
CA SER A 108 -0.85 -2.07 -10.81
C SER A 108 0.23 -3.16 -10.85
N ASP A 109 1.20 -3.06 -11.75
CA ASP A 109 2.23 -4.08 -11.91
C ASP A 109 3.20 -4.15 -10.73
N LYS A 110 3.36 -3.03 -10.01
CA LYS A 110 4.23 -2.97 -8.82
C LYS A 110 3.43 -3.12 -7.51
N VAL A 111 2.29 -2.46 -7.44
CA VAL A 111 1.50 -2.37 -6.20
C VAL A 111 0.77 -3.66 -5.92
N ILE A 112 0.13 -4.28 -6.90
CA ILE A 112 -0.63 -5.51 -6.70
C ILE A 112 0.27 -6.65 -6.19
N PRO A 113 1.39 -7.02 -6.84
CA PRO A 113 2.26 -8.07 -6.34
C PRO A 113 2.82 -7.77 -4.94
N GLN A 114 3.22 -6.53 -4.67
CA GLN A 114 3.75 -6.15 -3.36
C GLN A 114 2.69 -6.22 -2.27
N LEU A 115 1.48 -5.73 -2.54
CA LEU A 115 0.35 -5.78 -1.63
C LEU A 115 0.04 -7.23 -1.22
N TYR A 116 -0.14 -8.11 -2.19
CA TYR A 116 -0.47 -9.50 -1.92
C TYR A 116 0.66 -10.28 -1.26
N SER A 117 1.91 -10.02 -1.62
CA SER A 117 3.07 -10.64 -0.96
C SER A 117 3.12 -10.25 0.53
N ASN A 118 2.97 -8.97 0.84
CA ASN A 118 2.98 -8.50 2.23
C ASN A 118 1.76 -9.02 3.00
N MET A 119 0.58 -8.99 2.39
CA MET A 119 -0.65 -9.50 2.98
C MET A 119 -0.52 -10.99 3.31
N SER A 120 -0.10 -11.81 2.36
CA SER A 120 0.08 -13.26 2.55
C SER A 120 1.12 -13.58 3.63
N ASN A 121 2.20 -12.80 3.70
CA ASN A 121 3.20 -12.96 4.76
C ASN A 121 2.61 -12.68 6.15
N VAL A 122 1.82 -11.62 6.30
CA VAL A 122 1.19 -11.27 7.58
C VAL A 122 0.10 -12.27 7.94
N GLU A 123 -0.76 -12.66 7.00
CA GLU A 123 -1.80 -13.69 7.20
C GLU A 123 -1.21 -15.04 7.60
N GLY A 124 -0.04 -15.39 7.08
CA GLY A 124 0.66 -16.63 7.43
C GLY A 124 1.19 -16.68 8.87
N ILE A 125 1.31 -15.53 9.54
CA ILE A 125 1.88 -15.44 10.89
C ILE A 125 0.94 -14.85 11.95
N SER A 126 -0.15 -14.21 11.55
CA SER A 126 -1.11 -13.57 12.46
C SER A 126 -2.49 -14.18 12.34
N GLU A 127 -3.05 -14.53 13.50
CA GLU A 127 -4.46 -14.91 13.66
C GLU A 127 -5.26 -13.84 14.41
N ASP A 128 -4.63 -12.68 14.70
CA ASP A 128 -5.31 -11.59 15.42
C ASP A 128 -6.39 -10.95 14.53
N PRO A 129 -7.67 -10.96 14.95
CA PRO A 129 -8.78 -10.42 14.17
C PRO A 129 -8.63 -8.94 13.83
N LEU A 130 -7.96 -8.14 14.69
CA LEU A 130 -7.69 -6.74 14.38
C LEU A 130 -6.70 -6.61 13.21
N VAL A 131 -5.64 -7.39 13.23
CA VAL A 131 -4.65 -7.41 12.14
C VAL A 131 -5.31 -7.84 10.84
N LEU A 132 -6.10 -8.92 10.86
CA LEU A 132 -6.80 -9.42 9.69
C LEU A 132 -7.81 -8.40 9.13
N ALA A 133 -8.52 -7.68 9.99
CA ALA A 133 -9.42 -6.60 9.58
C ALA A 133 -8.64 -5.45 8.90
N ILE A 134 -7.52 -5.03 9.48
CA ILE A 134 -6.66 -3.98 8.92
C ILE A 134 -6.14 -4.38 7.53
N LEU A 135 -5.70 -5.63 7.35
CA LEU A 135 -5.25 -6.14 6.05
C LEU A 135 -6.32 -6.00 4.98
N LYS A 136 -7.57 -6.40 5.28
CA LYS A 136 -8.71 -6.27 4.35
C LYS A 136 -9.01 -4.82 4.00
N ILE A 137 -9.04 -3.94 4.99
CA ILE A 137 -9.31 -2.50 4.78
C ILE A 137 -8.23 -1.89 3.90
N VAL A 138 -6.96 -2.15 4.19
CA VAL A 138 -5.83 -1.61 3.41
C VAL A 138 -5.84 -2.16 1.98
N LYS A 139 -6.11 -3.46 1.81
CA LYS A 139 -6.31 -4.07 0.48
C LYS A 139 -7.37 -3.32 -0.32
N VAL A 140 -8.53 -3.07 0.27
CA VAL A 140 -9.61 -2.32 -0.39
C VAL A 140 -9.16 -0.91 -0.74
N CYS A 141 -8.49 -0.18 0.16
CA CYS A 141 -7.99 1.18 -0.11
C CYS A 141 -7.06 1.22 -1.32
N VAL A 142 -6.11 0.30 -1.40
CA VAL A 142 -5.14 0.22 -2.51
C VAL A 142 -5.83 -0.16 -3.81
N LEU A 143 -6.61 -1.24 -3.81
CA LEU A 143 -7.18 -1.80 -5.03
C LEU A 143 -8.36 -0.99 -5.57
N ASN A 144 -9.08 -0.25 -4.72
CA ASN A 144 -10.04 0.75 -5.17
C ASN A 144 -9.37 1.80 -6.06
N ARG A 145 -8.22 2.30 -5.62
CA ARG A 145 -7.45 3.27 -6.40
C ARG A 145 -6.98 2.69 -7.74
N VAL A 146 -6.55 1.41 -7.72
CA VAL A 146 -6.09 0.72 -8.93
C VAL A 146 -7.25 0.50 -9.92
N THR A 147 -8.38 -0.02 -9.45
CA THR A 147 -9.54 -0.25 -10.34
C THR A 147 -10.17 1.06 -10.85
N ASP A 148 -10.16 2.12 -10.05
CA ASP A 148 -10.63 3.45 -10.48
C ASP A 148 -9.74 4.05 -11.58
N THR A 149 -8.47 3.64 -11.62
CA THR A 149 -7.52 4.10 -12.64
C THR A 149 -7.56 3.26 -13.90
N TYR A 150 -7.60 1.92 -13.76
CA TYR A 150 -7.41 0.99 -14.88
C TYR A 150 -8.68 0.22 -15.29
N GLY A 151 -9.76 0.31 -14.52
CA GLY A 151 -10.97 -0.49 -14.73
C GLY A 151 -10.83 -1.91 -14.21
N PRO A 152 -10.98 -2.95 -15.05
CA PRO A 152 -10.80 -4.34 -14.65
C PRO A 152 -9.40 -4.63 -14.10
N ILE A 153 -9.32 -5.32 -12.99
CA ILE A 153 -8.06 -5.73 -12.33
C ILE A 153 -8.13 -7.19 -11.86
N PRO A 154 -6.99 -7.87 -11.69
CA PRO A 154 -6.99 -9.16 -11.02
C PRO A 154 -7.28 -8.93 -9.52
N TYR A 155 -8.40 -9.45 -9.03
CA TYR A 155 -8.82 -9.26 -7.65
C TYR A 155 -9.12 -10.58 -6.94
N SER A 156 -10.02 -11.39 -7.49
CA SER A 156 -10.55 -12.58 -6.83
C SER A 156 -9.59 -13.76 -6.76
N GLU A 157 -8.74 -13.90 -7.76
CA GLU A 157 -7.89 -15.09 -7.92
C GLU A 157 -6.41 -14.82 -7.66
N ILE A 158 -6.03 -13.56 -7.41
CA ILE A 158 -4.64 -13.22 -7.17
C ILE A 158 -4.18 -13.80 -5.84
N GLY A 159 -2.96 -14.31 -5.79
CA GLY A 159 -2.43 -15.05 -4.64
C GLY A 159 -2.86 -16.51 -4.58
N SER A 160 -3.73 -16.98 -5.49
CA SER A 160 -4.10 -18.40 -5.56
C SER A 160 -2.90 -19.27 -5.90
N THR A 161 -2.66 -20.29 -5.08
CA THR A 161 -1.52 -21.20 -5.23
C THR A 161 -1.55 -21.92 -6.59
N GLY A 162 -0.44 -21.91 -7.31
CA GLY A 162 -0.26 -22.67 -8.55
C GLY A 162 -0.74 -21.98 -9.84
N LYS A 163 -1.27 -20.77 -9.77
CA LYS A 163 -1.63 -19.99 -10.97
C LYS A 163 -0.49 -19.04 -11.37
N ILE A 164 0.03 -19.18 -12.57
CA ILE A 164 1.02 -18.27 -13.16
C ILE A 164 0.32 -17.06 -13.80
N GLN A 165 -0.91 -17.25 -14.28
CA GLN A 165 -1.74 -16.21 -14.87
C GLN A 165 -3.08 -16.14 -14.14
N VAL A 166 -3.51 -14.94 -13.84
CA VAL A 166 -4.75 -14.66 -13.13
C VAL A 166 -5.66 -13.84 -14.03
N ALA A 167 -6.93 -14.21 -14.10
CA ALA A 167 -7.92 -13.47 -14.86
C ALA A 167 -8.19 -12.10 -14.22
N TYR A 168 -8.52 -11.11 -15.07
CA TYR A 168 -9.02 -9.83 -14.61
C TYR A 168 -10.51 -9.97 -14.28
N ASP A 169 -10.89 -9.46 -13.13
CA ASP A 169 -12.29 -9.30 -12.75
C ASP A 169 -12.82 -7.98 -13.33
N ASP A 170 -14.05 -7.98 -13.78
CA ASP A 170 -14.72 -6.75 -14.18
C ASP A 170 -14.96 -5.82 -12.98
N GLN A 171 -15.04 -4.54 -13.23
CA GLN A 171 -15.10 -3.53 -12.17
C GLN A 171 -16.32 -3.71 -11.23
N PRO A 172 -17.54 -4.05 -11.70
CA PRO A 172 -18.65 -4.35 -10.80
C PRO A 172 -18.38 -5.51 -9.84
N LYS A 173 -17.72 -6.57 -10.30
CA LYS A 173 -17.32 -7.70 -9.45
C LYS A 173 -16.27 -7.29 -8.43
N VAL A 174 -15.27 -6.49 -8.84
CA VAL A 174 -14.25 -5.95 -7.93
C VAL A 174 -14.91 -5.13 -6.81
N TYR A 175 -15.82 -4.21 -7.16
CA TYR A 175 -16.55 -3.42 -6.17
C TYR A 175 -17.39 -4.26 -5.23
N SER A 176 -18.08 -5.29 -5.75
CA SER A 176 -18.86 -6.20 -4.92
C SER A 176 -18.00 -6.91 -3.88
N GLN A 177 -16.83 -7.39 -4.28
CA GLN A 177 -15.88 -8.03 -3.35
C GLN A 177 -15.29 -7.05 -2.33
N MET A 178 -15.03 -5.80 -2.74
CA MET A 178 -14.59 -4.77 -1.81
C MET A 178 -15.63 -4.48 -0.71
N PHE A 179 -16.92 -4.45 -1.05
CA PHE A 179 -17.98 -4.32 -0.05
C PHE A 179 -18.04 -5.50 0.89
N ASP A 180 -17.92 -6.74 0.36
CA ASP A 180 -17.92 -7.93 1.19
C ASP A 180 -16.72 -7.94 2.15
N GLU A 181 -15.51 -7.61 1.68
CA GLU A 181 -14.32 -7.53 2.51
C GLU A 181 -14.38 -6.44 3.58
N LEU A 182 -15.01 -5.28 3.26
CA LEU A 182 -15.23 -4.24 4.27
C LEU A 182 -16.26 -4.68 5.31
N ASP A 183 -17.33 -5.37 4.90
CA ASP A 183 -18.31 -5.93 5.83
C ASP A 183 -17.68 -6.95 6.79
N GLU A 184 -16.83 -7.83 6.27
CA GLU A 184 -16.07 -8.79 7.08
C GLU A 184 -15.10 -8.09 8.05
N ALA A 185 -14.39 -7.07 7.57
CA ALA A 185 -13.47 -6.31 8.41
C ALA A 185 -14.21 -5.55 9.52
N ILE A 186 -15.36 -4.93 9.20
CA ILE A 186 -16.20 -4.22 10.17
C ILE A 186 -16.72 -5.20 11.24
N ALA A 187 -17.17 -6.39 10.84
CA ALA A 187 -17.63 -7.41 11.78
C ALA A 187 -16.51 -7.86 12.74
N LEU A 188 -15.30 -8.12 12.23
CA LEU A 188 -14.14 -8.45 13.05
C LEU A 188 -13.79 -7.35 14.05
N LEU A 189 -13.87 -6.08 13.61
CA LEU A 189 -13.59 -4.93 14.47
C LEU A 189 -14.69 -4.72 15.52
N ASP A 190 -15.95 -4.92 15.17
CA ASP A 190 -17.09 -4.77 16.07
C ASP A 190 -17.05 -5.80 17.20
N GLU A 191 -16.74 -7.05 16.88
CA GLU A 191 -16.55 -8.11 17.88
C GLU A 191 -15.37 -7.85 18.83
N ASN A 192 -14.43 -6.99 18.41
CA ASN A 192 -13.20 -6.69 19.14
C ASN A 192 -13.03 -5.17 19.41
N ILE A 193 -14.13 -4.43 19.53
CA ILE A 193 -14.14 -2.97 19.52
C ILE A 193 -13.34 -2.32 20.65
N ASP A 194 -13.28 -2.98 21.80
CA ASP A 194 -12.54 -2.52 22.98
C ASP A 194 -11.07 -2.95 22.99
N ARG A 195 -10.62 -3.67 21.97
CA ARG A 195 -9.23 -4.11 21.84
C ARG A 195 -8.38 -3.10 21.09
N SER A 196 -7.08 -3.21 21.30
CA SER A 196 -6.06 -2.50 20.53
C SER A 196 -4.86 -3.41 20.28
N ILE A 197 -4.16 -3.17 19.16
CA ILE A 197 -2.81 -3.66 18.93
C ILE A 197 -1.80 -2.58 19.29
N THR A 198 -0.50 -2.94 19.33
CA THR A 198 0.53 -1.96 19.69
C THR A 198 0.65 -0.85 18.63
N SER A 199 0.94 0.37 19.07
CA SER A 199 1.15 1.51 18.17
C SER A 199 2.36 1.35 17.24
N THR A 200 3.31 0.50 17.61
CA THR A 200 4.43 0.14 16.74
C THR A 200 4.00 -0.75 15.58
N THR A 201 2.94 -1.52 15.75
CA THR A 201 2.37 -2.38 14.72
C THR A 201 1.42 -1.60 13.81
N ASP A 202 0.60 -0.71 14.38
CA ASP A 202 -0.29 0.18 13.63
C ASP A 202 0.16 1.64 13.73
N GLN A 203 0.77 2.13 12.66
CA GLN A 203 1.28 3.50 12.56
C GLN A 203 0.22 4.51 12.11
N VAL A 204 -1.04 4.09 11.88
CA VAL A 204 -2.11 4.94 11.35
C VAL A 204 -3.04 5.42 12.46
N PHE A 205 -3.53 4.50 13.28
CA PHE A 205 -4.52 4.78 14.32
C PHE A 205 -4.10 4.31 15.72
N ASP A 206 -2.81 4.09 15.94
CA ASP A 206 -2.27 3.62 17.22
C ASP A 206 -2.92 2.32 17.73
N GLY A 207 -3.29 1.45 16.80
CA GLY A 207 -3.91 0.15 17.09
C GLY A 207 -5.37 0.18 17.50
N THR A 208 -6.05 1.30 17.41
CA THR A 208 -7.40 1.48 17.97
C THR A 208 -8.48 0.90 17.05
N ALA A 209 -9.16 -0.17 17.47
CA ALA A 209 -10.22 -0.83 16.72
C ALA A 209 -11.37 0.13 16.31
N VAL A 210 -11.81 0.99 17.23
CA VAL A 210 -12.87 2.00 16.96
C VAL A 210 -12.51 2.91 15.78
N LYS A 211 -11.26 3.39 15.69
CA LYS A 211 -10.84 4.27 14.59
C LYS A 211 -10.79 3.52 13.26
N TRP A 212 -10.30 2.28 13.27
CA TRP A 212 -10.32 1.42 12.09
C TRP A 212 -11.74 1.10 11.63
N CYS A 213 -12.66 0.86 12.56
CA CYS A 213 -14.07 0.61 12.24
C CYS A 213 -14.74 1.85 11.60
N ARG A 214 -14.51 3.05 12.15
CA ARG A 214 -14.97 4.31 11.53
C ARG A 214 -14.39 4.52 10.14
N PHE A 215 -13.11 4.24 9.97
CA PHE A 215 -12.45 4.34 8.68
C PHE A 215 -13.02 3.35 7.67
N ALA A 216 -13.24 2.10 8.06
CA ALA A 216 -13.86 1.08 7.21
C ALA A 216 -15.28 1.47 6.77
N ASN A 217 -16.12 1.97 7.70
CA ASN A 217 -17.45 2.49 7.37
C ASN A 217 -17.37 3.70 6.42
N SER A 218 -16.38 4.58 6.61
CA SER A 218 -16.18 5.72 5.70
C SER A 218 -15.73 5.28 4.31
N MET A 219 -14.90 4.25 4.22
CA MET A 219 -14.54 3.63 2.95
C MET A 219 -15.73 2.98 2.28
N LYS A 220 -16.57 2.25 3.03
CA LYS A 220 -17.82 1.67 2.52
C LYS A 220 -18.76 2.75 1.97
N LEU A 221 -18.94 3.84 2.71
CA LEU A 221 -19.72 5.00 2.25
C LEU A 221 -19.12 5.61 0.97
N ARG A 222 -17.78 5.79 0.93
CA ARG A 222 -17.09 6.32 -0.24
C ARG A 222 -17.30 5.45 -1.48
N LEU A 223 -17.17 4.13 -1.34
CA LEU A 223 -17.43 3.19 -2.44
C LEU A 223 -18.89 3.26 -2.90
N ALA A 224 -19.84 3.33 -1.97
CA ALA A 224 -21.27 3.46 -2.27
C ALA A 224 -21.56 4.74 -3.06
N MET A 225 -21.01 5.87 -2.62
CA MET A 225 -21.16 7.15 -3.34
C MET A 225 -20.53 7.13 -4.73
N ARG A 226 -19.46 6.35 -4.91
CA ARG A 226 -18.78 6.22 -6.20
C ARG A 226 -19.64 5.53 -7.26
N VAL A 227 -20.47 4.58 -6.86
CA VAL A 227 -21.32 3.78 -7.76
C VAL A 227 -22.81 4.14 -7.69
N VAL A 228 -23.17 5.21 -6.98
CA VAL A 228 -24.58 5.58 -6.72
C VAL A 228 -25.39 5.88 -8.00
N TYR A 229 -24.73 6.33 -9.05
CA TYR A 229 -25.38 6.65 -10.34
C TYR A 229 -25.22 5.55 -11.38
N THR A 230 -24.90 4.33 -10.95
CA THR A 230 -24.78 3.16 -11.83
C THR A 230 -25.84 2.11 -11.46
N ASP A 231 -25.99 1.09 -12.30
CA ASP A 231 -26.87 -0.05 -12.05
C ASP A 231 -26.22 -1.10 -11.11
N PHE A 232 -25.26 -0.68 -10.29
CA PHE A 232 -24.55 -1.58 -9.39
C PHE A 232 -25.47 -2.17 -8.33
N VAL A 233 -25.33 -3.47 -8.12
CA VAL A 233 -25.94 -4.23 -7.02
C VAL A 233 -24.87 -5.13 -6.42
N SER A 234 -24.75 -5.13 -5.09
CA SER A 234 -23.77 -5.95 -4.40
C SER A 234 -24.10 -7.45 -4.46
N SER A 235 -23.17 -8.30 -4.08
CA SER A 235 -23.36 -9.76 -3.89
C SER A 235 -24.56 -10.09 -3.01
N LYS A 236 -24.87 -9.22 -2.04
CA LYS A 236 -25.99 -9.35 -1.10
C LYS A 236 -27.32 -8.75 -1.62
N GLY A 237 -27.36 -8.31 -2.87
CA GLY A 237 -28.55 -7.71 -3.47
C GLY A 237 -28.85 -6.28 -2.99
N LEU A 238 -27.89 -5.60 -2.39
CA LEU A 238 -28.04 -4.24 -1.86
C LEU A 238 -27.68 -3.19 -2.92
N SER A 239 -28.48 -2.15 -3.01
CA SER A 239 -28.18 -0.97 -3.82
C SER A 239 -27.05 -0.12 -3.18
N PRO A 240 -26.38 0.75 -3.96
CA PRO A 240 -25.40 1.69 -3.42
C PRO A 240 -25.93 2.55 -2.28
N GLN A 241 -27.19 3.02 -2.41
CA GLN A 241 -27.83 3.82 -1.37
C GLN A 241 -27.92 3.01 -0.06
N GLN A 242 -28.43 1.78 -0.11
CA GLN A 242 -28.55 0.92 1.07
C GLN A 242 -27.19 0.63 1.72
N LEU A 243 -26.14 0.40 0.92
CA LEU A 243 -24.77 0.19 1.42
C LEU A 243 -24.23 1.44 2.13
N GLY A 244 -24.48 2.62 1.58
CA GLY A 244 -24.10 3.90 2.19
C GLY A 244 -24.87 4.17 3.49
N GLU A 245 -26.18 3.94 3.49
CA GLU A 245 -27.05 4.10 4.67
C GLU A 245 -26.61 3.15 5.81
N GLN A 246 -26.28 1.89 5.49
CA GLN A 246 -25.74 0.96 6.48
C GLN A 246 -24.42 1.45 7.11
N ALA A 247 -23.52 2.01 6.29
CA ALA A 247 -22.25 2.52 6.80
C ALA A 247 -22.44 3.70 7.76
N VAL A 248 -23.37 4.61 7.44
CA VAL A 248 -23.67 5.78 8.29
C VAL A 248 -24.43 5.39 9.55
N ALA A 249 -25.36 4.42 9.44
CA ALA A 249 -26.18 3.96 10.57
C ALA A 249 -25.46 3.02 11.53
N HIS A 250 -24.22 2.64 11.24
CA HIS A 250 -23.44 1.75 12.10
C HIS A 250 -23.23 2.36 13.48
N SER A 251 -23.20 1.55 14.55
CA SER A 251 -23.09 2.00 15.95
C SER A 251 -21.90 2.91 16.20
N VAL A 252 -20.75 2.61 15.57
CA VAL A 252 -19.52 3.41 15.64
C VAL A 252 -19.55 4.60 14.68
N GLY A 253 -20.37 4.52 13.62
CA GLY A 253 -20.52 5.55 12.60
C GLY A 253 -19.33 5.63 11.65
N VAL A 254 -19.29 6.74 10.91
CA VAL A 254 -18.21 7.12 9.98
C VAL A 254 -17.28 8.14 10.62
N MET A 255 -16.16 8.47 9.97
CA MET A 255 -15.25 9.54 10.39
C MET A 255 -16.00 10.88 10.44
N GLN A 256 -15.84 11.65 11.53
CA GLN A 256 -16.61 12.87 11.78
C GLN A 256 -15.75 14.12 11.95
N SER A 257 -14.46 13.94 12.22
CA SER A 257 -13.57 15.06 12.53
C SER A 257 -12.14 14.79 12.07
N ASN A 258 -11.29 15.81 12.10
CA ASN A 258 -9.86 15.67 11.81
C ASN A 258 -9.14 14.72 12.79
N ALA A 259 -9.71 14.46 13.97
CA ALA A 259 -9.16 13.48 14.91
C ALA A 259 -9.32 12.03 14.44
N ASP A 260 -10.20 11.80 13.46
CA ASP A 260 -10.41 10.49 12.82
C ASP A 260 -9.57 10.30 11.55
N ASN A 261 -8.74 11.27 11.16
CA ASN A 261 -7.93 11.16 9.95
C ASN A 261 -6.97 9.98 10.02
N ALA A 262 -7.00 9.16 8.97
CA ALA A 262 -5.97 8.16 8.72
C ALA A 262 -4.67 8.87 8.31
N GLN A 263 -3.70 8.87 9.18
CA GLN A 263 -2.45 9.59 8.96
C GLN A 263 -1.26 8.66 9.22
N LEU A 264 -0.46 8.43 8.17
CA LEU A 264 0.83 7.80 8.35
C LEU A 264 1.77 8.73 9.13
N SER A 265 2.48 8.19 10.10
CA SER A 265 3.48 8.96 10.84
C SER A 265 4.60 9.45 9.91
N SER A 266 5.25 10.56 10.25
CA SER A 266 6.39 11.10 9.49
C SER A 266 7.56 10.12 9.36
N LEU A 267 7.63 9.11 10.22
CA LEU A 267 8.63 8.04 10.16
C LEU A 267 8.47 7.16 8.91
N ALA A 268 7.25 6.99 8.41
CA ALA A 268 6.98 6.21 7.21
C ALA A 268 7.50 6.88 5.92
N PHE A 269 7.62 8.21 5.92
CA PHE A 269 8.09 8.99 4.78
C PHE A 269 9.57 9.37 4.87
N GLY A 270 10.27 8.94 5.90
CA GLY A 270 11.65 9.26 6.11
C GLY A 270 11.90 10.76 6.33
N LYS A 271 13.12 11.21 5.99
CA LYS A 271 13.61 12.56 6.24
C LYS A 271 12.88 13.64 5.42
N ASP A 272 12.34 13.29 4.28
CA ASP A 272 11.87 14.24 3.25
C ASP A 272 10.35 14.54 3.35
N GLY A 273 9.63 13.89 4.27
CA GLY A 273 8.23 14.18 4.53
C GLY A 273 7.28 13.70 3.43
N ASN A 274 6.15 14.37 3.25
CA ASN A 274 5.13 14.01 2.28
C ASN A 274 5.65 14.11 0.84
N PRO A 275 5.56 13.04 0.02
CA PRO A 275 6.07 13.02 -1.35
C PRO A 275 5.43 14.08 -2.26
N LEU A 276 4.15 14.38 -2.07
CA LEU A 276 3.47 15.44 -2.84
C LEU A 276 4.03 16.83 -2.47
N TYR A 277 4.29 17.07 -1.20
CA TYR A 277 4.96 18.29 -0.76
C TYR A 277 6.34 18.40 -1.39
N THR A 278 7.12 17.33 -1.35
CA THR A 278 8.45 17.29 -1.96
C THR A 278 8.39 17.49 -3.48
N ALA A 279 7.44 16.87 -4.17
CA ALA A 279 7.23 17.08 -5.61
C ALA A 279 6.92 18.55 -5.94
N CYS A 280 6.07 19.20 -5.16
CA CYS A 280 5.71 20.58 -5.33
C CYS A 280 6.85 21.54 -5.01
N MET A 281 7.67 21.24 -4.00
CA MET A 281 8.76 22.10 -3.55
C MET A 281 10.08 21.87 -4.29
N TYR A 282 10.38 20.63 -4.63
CA TYR A 282 11.61 20.27 -5.35
C TYR A 282 11.68 20.91 -6.73
N ASN A 283 10.55 20.94 -7.42
CA ASN A 283 10.42 21.59 -8.72
C ASN A 283 10.09 23.10 -8.61
N SER A 284 10.31 23.72 -7.45
CA SER A 284 9.89 25.08 -7.14
C SER A 284 10.34 26.16 -8.13
N PRO A 285 11.53 26.14 -8.76
CA PRO A 285 11.87 27.06 -9.84
C PRO A 285 11.17 26.72 -11.17
N ALA A 286 10.69 25.47 -11.33
CA ALA A 286 10.03 24.95 -12.52
C ALA A 286 8.57 24.55 -12.26
N ALA A 287 8.13 24.53 -11.02
CA ALA A 287 6.76 24.17 -10.63
C ALA A 287 5.81 25.32 -10.87
N VAL A 288 5.62 25.58 -12.13
CA VAL A 288 4.64 26.56 -12.63
C VAL A 288 3.21 26.16 -12.27
N SER A 289 2.96 24.87 -11.99
CA SER A 289 1.65 24.35 -11.61
C SER A 289 1.09 24.94 -10.31
N TYR A 290 1.94 25.18 -9.31
CA TYR A 290 1.48 25.70 -8.02
C TYR A 290 1.25 27.22 -8.01
N THR A 291 2.07 27.99 -8.73
CA THR A 291 1.96 29.45 -8.76
C THR A 291 0.78 29.94 -9.60
N HIS A 292 0.21 29.11 -10.48
CA HIS A 292 -0.86 29.52 -11.38
C HIS A 292 -2.28 29.21 -10.85
N LEU A 293 -2.44 28.35 -9.85
CA LEU A 293 -3.73 28.17 -9.17
C LEU A 293 -4.22 29.46 -8.50
N ARG A 294 -3.32 30.28 -7.96
CA ARG A 294 -3.67 31.57 -7.36
C ARG A 294 -4.10 32.64 -8.37
N ALA A 295 -3.66 32.54 -9.60
CA ALA A 295 -3.98 33.54 -10.63
C ALA A 295 -5.42 33.41 -11.17
N HIS A 296 -6.03 32.25 -11.06
CA HIS A 296 -7.42 32.01 -11.52
C HIS A 296 -8.47 32.28 -10.43
N GLU A 297 -8.09 32.29 -9.15
CA GLU A 297 -9.00 32.63 -8.04
C GLU A 297 -9.21 34.13 -7.82
N THR A 298 -8.40 34.99 -8.44
CA THR A 298 -8.46 36.45 -8.25
C THR A 298 -9.05 37.20 -9.43
N GLY A 299 -9.57 36.52 -10.40
CA GLY A 299 -10.35 37.08 -11.53
C GLY A 299 -11.80 36.78 -11.39
#